data_5cc8c10742230aff70eb9330d8bc2ca4
#
_entry.id   5cc8c10742230aff70eb9330d8bc2ca4
#
_cell.length_a   1.000
_cell.length_b   1.000
_cell.length_c   1.000
_cell.angle_alpha   90.00
_cell.angle_beta   90.00
_cell.angle_gamma   90.00
#
_symmetry.space_group_name_H-M   'P 1'
#
loop_
_entity.id
_entity.type
_entity.pdbx_description
1 polymer ?
#
loop_
_entity_poly.entity_id
_entity_poly.type
_entity_poly.pdbx_seq_one_letter_code
_entity_poly.pdbx_strand_id
1 'polypeptide(L)'
;IAGTSDNPVIVDAQRYIINDGELGSNYFFTIYAENEANLLFGNKGYGVFRYNETTNGLEPVSTHKYENMTLNNILAISKDSSNNYLFGTSYGLIKYTSETSYQLFNAKNGFLNNTIHAILRNSSDDFWLSTNLGLINFDTKRNVFRSYGFGDGLKVVEFSDGAAFRDSQTGTLFFGGINGVVAIRADGRPEQLYMPPVYFDKLSIFGEQYNLGEFLTRKKETEVLNLQYDQNFFSVSFASVDYLNGNNCTYFYKLKGLSDQWVNNGSESGVSFTNMAPGEYTLLVKYYNSVFDKESDVYSLVIRIGDPWYASWWAYLIYALCLLLLAALLIRSFILRSKRKKQELLNEIEKRH
;
A
#
# COMPACT_ATOMS: atom_id res chain seq x y z
N ILE A 1 -0.37 41.34 12.67
CA ILE A 1 -1.13 40.33 13.43
C ILE A 1 -0.17 39.70 14.42
N ALA A 2 -0.41 39.83 15.68
CA ALA A 2 0.38 39.25 16.77
C ALA A 2 -0.52 38.37 17.63
N GLY A 3 -0.20 37.07 17.69
CA GLY A 3 -0.83 36.16 18.65
C GLY A 3 -0.12 36.26 19.99
N THR A 4 -0.85 36.42 21.08
CA THR A 4 -0.35 36.32 22.44
C THR A 4 -0.97 35.10 23.13
N SER A 5 -0.52 34.73 24.31
CA SER A 5 -1.17 33.69 25.16
C SER A 5 -2.61 34.07 25.57
N ASP A 6 -2.95 35.31 25.40
CA ASP A 6 -4.30 35.84 25.57
C ASP A 6 -5.04 35.91 24.23
N ASN A 7 -6.24 36.43 24.18
CA ASN A 7 -7.04 36.50 22.95
C ASN A 7 -6.25 37.09 21.79
N PRO A 8 -6.48 36.59 20.50
CA PRO A 8 -5.79 37.12 19.37
C PRO A 8 -6.08 38.61 19.22
N VAL A 9 -5.03 39.37 19.07
CA VAL A 9 -5.14 40.81 18.82
C VAL A 9 -4.81 41.02 17.33
N ILE A 10 -5.79 41.45 16.57
CA ILE A 10 -5.57 41.91 15.21
C ILE A 10 -5.35 43.42 15.27
N VAL A 11 -4.15 43.83 14.89
CA VAL A 11 -3.82 45.26 14.77
C VAL A 11 -3.59 45.57 13.31
N ASP A 12 -4.49 46.31 12.71
CA ASP A 12 -4.28 46.87 11.38
C ASP A 12 -3.49 48.20 11.42
N ALA A 13 -3.19 48.74 10.28
CA ALA A 13 -2.50 50.04 10.19
C ALA A 13 -3.35 51.22 10.76
N GLN A 14 -4.61 50.98 10.99
CA GLN A 14 -5.54 51.96 11.55
C GLN A 14 -5.85 51.73 13.05
N ARG A 15 -5.21 50.73 13.68
CA ARG A 15 -5.32 50.40 15.11
C ARG A 15 -6.65 49.77 15.53
N TYR A 16 -7.28 48.93 14.74
CA TYR A 16 -8.40 48.12 15.20
C TYR A 16 -7.89 46.97 16.04
N ILE A 17 -8.43 46.85 17.25
CA ILE A 17 -8.14 45.73 18.17
C ILE A 17 -9.38 44.86 18.20
N ILE A 18 -9.24 43.62 17.76
CA ILE A 18 -10.28 42.63 17.89
C ILE A 18 -10.03 41.86 19.20
N ASN A 19 -10.98 41.96 20.09
CA ASN A 19 -10.94 41.24 21.34
C ASN A 19 -12.12 40.28 21.39
N ASP A 20 -11.82 38.97 21.31
CA ASP A 20 -12.83 37.93 21.46
C ASP A 20 -12.69 37.26 22.83
N GLY A 21 -13.50 37.74 23.78
CA GLY A 21 -13.44 37.36 25.19
C GLY A 21 -13.96 35.96 25.54
N GLU A 22 -14.48 35.17 24.55
CA GLU A 22 -15.23 33.93 24.84
C GLU A 22 -14.55 32.64 24.37
N LEU A 23 -13.38 32.69 23.74
CA LEU A 23 -12.66 31.49 23.33
C LEU A 23 -11.99 30.82 24.53
N GLY A 24 -12.42 29.64 24.89
CA GLY A 24 -11.97 28.91 26.06
C GLY A 24 -10.50 28.43 26.03
N SER A 25 -9.76 28.65 24.94
CA SER A 25 -8.32 28.49 24.80
C SER A 25 -7.77 29.63 23.95
N ASN A 26 -6.77 30.30 24.46
CA ASN A 26 -6.21 31.51 23.88
C ASN A 26 -4.96 31.26 23.01
N TYR A 27 -4.67 29.98 22.65
CA TYR A 27 -3.48 29.65 21.89
C TYR A 27 -3.82 29.49 20.40
N PHE A 28 -3.30 30.39 19.58
CA PHE A 28 -3.35 30.31 18.12
C PHE A 28 -1.98 30.00 17.58
N PHE A 29 -1.88 28.94 16.79
CA PHE A 29 -0.62 28.49 16.20
C PHE A 29 -0.39 29.08 14.81
N THR A 30 -1.45 29.35 14.06
CA THR A 30 -1.34 29.77 12.66
C THR A 30 -2.43 30.73 12.27
N ILE A 31 -2.09 31.62 11.35
CA ILE A 31 -3.01 32.54 10.69
C ILE A 31 -2.83 32.38 9.20
N TYR A 32 -3.94 32.18 8.51
CA TYR A 32 -3.98 32.05 7.06
C TYR A 32 -4.86 33.13 6.45
N ALA A 33 -4.27 34.01 5.65
CA ALA A 33 -4.99 35.01 4.89
C ALA A 33 -5.38 34.44 3.52
N GLU A 34 -6.66 34.21 3.33
CA GLU A 34 -7.21 33.80 2.04
C GLU A 34 -7.27 35.01 1.08
N ASN A 35 -7.71 36.14 1.62
CA ASN A 35 -7.68 37.47 1.04
C ASN A 35 -7.72 38.50 2.20
N GLU A 36 -7.78 39.80 1.88
CA GLU A 36 -7.78 40.88 2.89
C GLU A 36 -8.97 40.78 3.87
N ALA A 37 -10.13 40.24 3.44
CA ALA A 37 -11.33 40.13 4.25
C ALA A 37 -11.54 38.76 4.90
N ASN A 38 -10.81 37.73 4.46
CA ASN A 38 -10.97 36.34 4.93
C ASN A 38 -9.69 35.86 5.61
N LEU A 39 -9.67 35.96 6.93
CA LEU A 39 -8.61 35.45 7.77
C LEU A 39 -9.08 34.20 8.51
N LEU A 40 -8.28 33.13 8.47
CA LEU A 40 -8.48 31.92 9.24
C LEU A 40 -7.44 31.81 10.34
N PHE A 41 -7.87 31.35 11.50
CA PHE A 41 -7.06 31.18 12.69
C PHE A 41 -7.09 29.73 13.15
N GLY A 42 -5.94 29.09 13.23
CA GLY A 42 -5.80 27.73 13.78
C GLY A 42 -5.53 27.76 15.26
N ASN A 43 -6.39 27.12 16.04
CA ASN A 43 -6.38 27.14 17.50
C ASN A 43 -5.91 25.80 18.10
N LYS A 44 -5.44 25.86 19.33
CA LYS A 44 -5.11 24.68 20.14
C LYS A 44 -6.37 24.11 20.79
N GLY A 45 -6.85 22.96 20.26
CA GLY A 45 -7.95 22.21 20.87
C GLY A 45 -9.35 22.59 20.40
N TYR A 46 -9.51 23.70 19.66
CA TYR A 46 -10.82 24.19 19.22
C TYR A 46 -10.99 24.28 17.71
N GLY A 47 -9.97 23.90 16.92
CA GLY A 47 -10.06 23.84 15.48
C GLY A 47 -9.77 25.17 14.77
N VAL A 48 -10.52 25.47 13.72
CA VAL A 48 -10.31 26.63 12.85
C VAL A 48 -11.44 27.64 13.02
N PHE A 49 -11.07 28.91 13.13
CA PHE A 49 -11.97 30.05 13.21
C PHE A 49 -11.76 30.97 12.03
N ARG A 50 -12.83 31.62 11.57
CA ARG A 50 -12.81 32.67 10.57
C ARG A 50 -13.10 34.00 11.23
N TYR A 51 -12.35 35.03 10.87
CA TYR A 51 -12.69 36.39 11.25
C TYR A 51 -13.85 36.89 10.43
N ASN A 52 -14.85 37.45 11.12
CA ASN A 52 -16.00 38.09 10.53
C ASN A 52 -15.91 39.61 10.78
N GLU A 53 -15.70 40.39 9.72
CA GLU A 53 -15.60 41.86 9.83
C GLU A 53 -16.90 42.54 10.32
N THR A 54 -18.07 41.94 10.03
CA THR A 54 -19.35 42.53 10.40
C THR A 54 -19.60 42.44 11.89
N THR A 55 -19.26 41.30 12.50
CA THR A 55 -19.42 41.07 13.94
C THR A 55 -18.17 41.48 14.72
N ASN A 56 -17.07 41.78 14.01
CA ASN A 56 -15.72 42.02 14.59
C ASN A 56 -15.27 40.90 15.54
N GLY A 57 -15.64 39.66 15.18
CA GLY A 57 -15.38 38.47 16.02
C GLY A 57 -14.90 37.28 15.23
N LEU A 58 -14.63 36.17 15.96
CA LEU A 58 -14.21 34.91 15.39
C LEU A 58 -15.37 33.91 15.39
N GLU A 59 -15.63 33.33 14.22
CA GLU A 59 -16.66 32.32 14.03
C GLU A 59 -16.02 30.97 13.69
N PRO A 60 -16.49 29.83 14.24
CA PRO A 60 -15.94 28.54 13.92
C PRO A 60 -16.19 28.18 12.44
N VAL A 61 -15.17 27.73 11.74
CA VAL A 61 -15.28 27.24 10.35
C VAL A 61 -15.99 25.90 10.30
N SER A 62 -15.84 25.10 11.37
CA SER A 62 -16.51 23.81 11.51
C SER A 62 -16.95 23.63 12.94
N THR A 63 -18.20 23.20 13.13
CA THR A 63 -18.74 22.81 14.44
C THR A 63 -18.52 21.33 14.73
N HIS A 64 -17.96 20.59 13.76
CA HIS A 64 -17.72 19.16 13.88
C HIS A 64 -16.64 18.90 14.93
N LYS A 65 -17.04 18.21 16.00
CA LYS A 65 -16.10 17.69 16.98
C LYS A 65 -15.49 16.41 16.42
N TYR A 66 -14.24 16.47 16.01
CA TYR A 66 -13.50 15.29 15.66
C TYR A 66 -13.42 14.35 16.87
N GLU A 67 -13.58 13.05 16.66
CA GLU A 67 -13.60 12.04 17.74
C GLU A 67 -12.32 12.08 18.61
N ASN A 68 -11.22 12.54 18.03
CA ASN A 68 -9.96 12.71 18.71
C ASN A 68 -9.62 14.21 18.88
N MET A 69 -9.49 14.68 20.10
CA MET A 69 -9.15 16.08 20.40
C MET A 69 -7.85 16.56 19.75
N THR A 70 -6.91 15.66 19.44
CA THR A 70 -5.65 16.03 18.77
C THR A 70 -5.86 16.51 17.33
N LEU A 71 -6.95 16.15 16.68
CA LEU A 71 -7.33 16.66 15.34
C LEU A 71 -7.71 18.15 15.39
N ASN A 72 -8.06 18.68 16.56
CA ASN A 72 -8.43 20.08 16.72
C ASN A 72 -7.22 21.01 16.95
N ASN A 73 -6.01 20.45 17.12
CA ASN A 73 -4.78 21.25 17.22
C ASN A 73 -4.29 21.62 15.83
N ILE A 74 -4.69 22.78 15.35
CA ILE A 74 -4.36 23.26 14.00
C ILE A 74 -3.06 24.03 14.03
N LEU A 75 -2.00 23.42 13.49
CA LEU A 75 -0.65 23.98 13.46
C LEU A 75 -0.35 24.74 12.18
N ALA A 76 -0.99 24.35 11.06
CA ALA A 76 -0.81 24.97 9.77
C ALA A 76 -2.10 24.94 8.95
N ILE A 77 -2.31 25.96 8.11
CA ILE A 77 -3.45 26.06 7.20
C ILE A 77 -2.94 26.38 5.80
N SER A 78 -3.50 25.71 4.79
CA SER A 78 -3.32 26.01 3.39
C SER A 78 -4.60 25.68 2.61
N LYS A 79 -4.60 25.85 1.28
CA LYS A 79 -5.77 25.59 0.42
C LYS A 79 -5.30 25.05 -0.93
N ASP A 80 -5.95 23.99 -1.44
CA ASP A 80 -5.63 23.44 -2.78
C ASP A 80 -6.35 24.19 -3.91
N SER A 81 -6.10 23.78 -5.16
CA SER A 81 -6.74 24.40 -6.34
C SER A 81 -8.23 24.10 -6.45
N SER A 82 -8.72 23.05 -5.80
CA SER A 82 -10.12 22.65 -5.75
C SER A 82 -10.90 23.30 -4.60
N ASN A 83 -10.29 24.30 -3.93
CA ASN A 83 -10.84 24.99 -2.77
C ASN A 83 -10.98 24.17 -1.49
N ASN A 84 -10.34 22.99 -1.41
CA ASN A 84 -10.27 22.25 -0.14
C ASN A 84 -9.23 22.88 0.78
N TYR A 85 -9.56 23.02 2.05
CA TYR A 85 -8.58 23.41 3.06
C TYR A 85 -7.68 22.25 3.42
N LEU A 86 -6.42 22.55 3.70
CA LEU A 86 -5.42 21.63 4.21
C LEU A 86 -5.07 22.08 5.63
N PHE A 87 -5.49 21.31 6.62
CA PHE A 87 -5.19 21.59 8.01
C PHE A 87 -4.08 20.63 8.50
N GLY A 88 -2.93 21.18 8.80
CA GLY A 88 -1.85 20.48 9.48
C GLY A 88 -2.14 20.42 10.98
N THR A 89 -2.15 19.22 11.54
CA THR A 89 -2.50 18.99 12.94
C THR A 89 -1.42 18.16 13.65
N SER A 90 -1.54 17.99 14.95
CA SER A 90 -0.70 17.07 15.73
C SER A 90 -1.03 15.58 15.50
N TYR A 91 -2.03 15.27 14.68
CA TYR A 91 -2.47 13.90 14.41
C TYR A 91 -2.47 13.53 12.92
N GLY A 92 -2.19 14.46 12.04
CA GLY A 92 -2.12 14.27 10.59
C GLY A 92 -2.48 15.50 9.80
N LEU A 93 -2.57 15.33 8.49
CA LEU A 93 -3.09 16.30 7.56
C LEU A 93 -4.58 16.02 7.33
N ILE A 94 -5.42 17.03 7.53
CA ILE A 94 -6.83 16.98 7.18
C ILE A 94 -7.03 17.74 5.87
N LYS A 95 -7.47 17.05 4.82
CA LYS A 95 -8.01 17.68 3.62
C LYS A 95 -9.51 17.84 3.81
N TYR A 96 -9.93 19.09 4.01
CA TYR A 96 -11.31 19.44 4.40
C TYR A 96 -12.05 20.10 3.24
N THR A 97 -13.15 19.49 2.84
CA THR A 97 -14.05 20.02 1.81
C THR A 97 -15.30 20.62 2.45
N SER A 98 -15.87 19.95 3.45
CA SER A 98 -17.03 20.36 4.22
C SER A 98 -17.09 19.61 5.56
N GLU A 99 -18.05 19.95 6.43
CA GLU A 99 -18.25 19.25 7.71
C GLU A 99 -18.48 17.74 7.58
N THR A 100 -19.12 17.31 6.48
CA THR A 100 -19.41 15.89 6.21
C THR A 100 -18.42 15.22 5.27
N SER A 101 -17.48 15.98 4.69
CA SER A 101 -16.52 15.49 3.69
C SER A 101 -15.12 15.97 4.02
N TYR A 102 -14.33 15.09 4.64
CA TYR A 102 -12.92 15.33 4.90
C TYR A 102 -12.13 14.02 4.79
N GLN A 103 -10.84 14.13 4.54
CA GLN A 103 -9.91 13.01 4.52
C GLN A 103 -8.76 13.27 5.50
N LEU A 104 -8.40 12.25 6.28
CA LEU A 104 -7.29 12.30 7.21
C LEU A 104 -6.13 11.47 6.65
N PHE A 105 -4.95 12.08 6.56
CA PHE A 105 -3.69 11.44 6.20
C PHE A 105 -2.75 11.47 7.41
N ASN A 106 -2.30 10.30 7.86
CA ASN A 106 -1.41 10.16 9.00
C ASN A 106 -0.54 8.89 8.88
N ALA A 107 0.16 8.49 9.93
CA ALA A 107 1.00 7.30 9.91
C ALA A 107 0.25 6.00 9.58
N LYS A 108 -1.07 5.91 9.85
CA LYS A 108 -1.90 4.76 9.47
C LYS A 108 -2.09 4.66 7.95
N ASN A 109 -1.99 5.79 7.25
CA ASN A 109 -2.05 5.86 5.79
C ASN A 109 -0.65 5.85 5.15
N GLY A 110 0.42 5.75 5.95
CA GLY A 110 1.80 5.70 5.48
C GLY A 110 2.57 7.02 5.55
N PHE A 111 2.04 8.09 6.18
CA PHE A 111 2.84 9.27 6.49
C PHE A 111 3.99 8.91 7.44
N LEU A 112 5.13 9.55 7.26
CA LEU A 112 6.31 9.30 8.09
C LEU A 112 6.06 9.67 9.57
N ASN A 113 5.24 10.70 9.81
CA ASN A 113 4.88 11.19 11.14
C ASN A 113 3.47 11.79 11.14
N ASN A 114 2.85 11.86 12.30
CA ASN A 114 1.51 12.43 12.45
C ASN A 114 1.50 13.95 12.58
N THR A 115 2.52 14.56 13.18
CA THR A 115 2.51 16.01 13.43
C THR A 115 2.94 16.77 12.19
N ILE A 116 2.08 17.67 11.71
CA ILE A 116 2.34 18.55 10.58
C ILE A 116 2.54 19.97 11.08
N HIS A 117 3.78 20.44 11.14
CA HIS A 117 4.16 21.73 11.70
C HIS A 117 3.94 22.91 10.74
N ALA A 118 4.13 22.69 9.45
CA ALA A 118 3.92 23.70 8.45
C ALA A 118 3.51 23.08 7.11
N ILE A 119 2.80 23.88 6.28
CA ILE A 119 2.35 23.52 4.94
C ILE A 119 2.75 24.65 3.99
N LEU A 120 3.62 24.37 3.04
CA LEU A 120 3.99 25.31 1.99
C LEU A 120 3.56 24.80 0.61
N ARG A 121 2.90 25.68 -0.15
CA ARG A 121 2.52 25.39 -1.53
C ARG A 121 3.72 25.55 -2.45
N ASN A 122 4.06 24.51 -3.20
CA ASN A 122 5.02 24.56 -4.28
C ASN A 122 4.35 24.95 -5.61
N SER A 123 3.27 24.24 -5.99
CA SER A 123 2.39 24.55 -7.13
C SER A 123 0.92 24.43 -6.74
N SER A 124 0.00 24.50 -7.70
CA SER A 124 -1.47 24.50 -7.44
C SER A 124 -1.93 23.37 -6.53
N ASP A 125 -1.42 22.15 -6.72
CA ASP A 125 -1.84 20.94 -5.98
C ASP A 125 -0.66 20.18 -5.36
N ASP A 126 0.53 20.75 -5.39
CA ASP A 126 1.75 20.20 -4.85
C ASP A 126 2.19 20.97 -3.61
N PHE A 127 2.23 20.29 -2.47
CA PHE A 127 2.51 20.87 -1.16
C PHE A 127 3.66 20.14 -0.47
N TRP A 128 4.44 20.91 0.28
CA TRP A 128 5.45 20.38 1.18
C TRP A 128 5.00 20.58 2.62
N LEU A 129 5.09 19.51 3.40
CA LEU A 129 4.68 19.45 4.78
C LEU A 129 5.91 19.14 5.64
N SER A 130 6.11 19.89 6.72
CA SER A 130 7.17 19.59 7.68
C SER A 130 6.63 18.81 8.87
N THR A 131 7.41 17.84 9.35
CA THR A 131 7.04 16.92 10.43
C THR A 131 8.16 16.76 11.46
N ASN A 132 7.96 15.94 12.51
CA ASN A 132 9.02 15.57 13.47
C ASN A 132 10.04 14.56 12.89
N LEU A 133 9.78 13.93 11.73
CA LEU A 133 10.64 12.89 11.16
C LEU A 133 11.05 13.19 9.71
N GLY A 134 10.91 14.42 9.26
CA GLY A 134 11.28 14.83 7.91
C GLY A 134 10.22 15.65 7.20
N LEU A 135 10.29 15.67 5.89
CA LEU A 135 9.39 16.40 5.02
C LEU A 135 8.51 15.43 4.22
N ILE A 136 7.30 15.87 3.92
CA ILE A 136 6.36 15.13 3.06
C ILE A 136 6.03 16.05 1.88
N ASN A 137 6.23 15.56 0.67
CA ASN A 137 5.67 16.17 -0.53
C ASN A 137 4.31 15.51 -0.81
N PHE A 138 3.24 16.29 -0.91
CA PHE A 138 1.87 15.81 -1.05
C PHE A 138 1.20 16.42 -2.29
N ASP A 139 0.74 15.57 -3.19
CA ASP A 139 -0.10 15.92 -4.33
C ASP A 139 -1.57 15.80 -3.91
N THR A 140 -2.25 16.93 -3.76
CA THR A 140 -3.64 16.97 -3.29
C THR A 140 -4.65 16.49 -4.32
N LYS A 141 -4.33 16.54 -5.61
CA LYS A 141 -5.21 16.11 -6.69
C LYS A 141 -5.28 14.59 -6.79
N ARG A 142 -4.13 13.93 -6.63
CA ARG A 142 -4.00 12.47 -6.69
C ARG A 142 -4.14 11.81 -5.31
N ASN A 143 -4.04 12.58 -4.24
CA ASN A 143 -3.94 12.12 -2.86
C ASN A 143 -2.75 11.17 -2.63
N VAL A 144 -1.62 11.46 -3.27
CA VAL A 144 -0.37 10.72 -3.14
C VAL A 144 0.70 11.57 -2.46
N PHE A 145 1.61 10.91 -1.77
CA PHE A 145 2.67 11.60 -1.03
C PHE A 145 3.99 10.85 -1.10
N ARG A 146 5.06 11.59 -0.92
CA ARG A 146 6.41 11.07 -0.76
C ARG A 146 7.04 11.66 0.49
N SER A 147 7.57 10.80 1.34
CA SER A 147 8.29 11.20 2.55
C SER A 147 9.78 11.29 2.30
N TYR A 148 10.42 12.26 2.93
CA TYR A 148 11.86 12.51 2.89
C TYR A 148 12.39 12.60 4.31
N GLY A 149 13.37 11.78 4.65
CA GLY A 149 13.96 11.72 5.96
C GLY A 149 15.50 11.75 5.92
N PHE A 150 16.12 11.34 7.01
CA PHE A 150 17.57 11.26 7.11
C PHE A 150 18.20 10.37 6.04
N GLY A 151 17.53 9.25 5.70
CA GLY A 151 17.97 8.34 4.64
C GLY A 151 17.99 8.95 3.22
N ASP A 152 17.21 10.03 3.01
CA ASP A 152 17.15 10.77 1.73
C ASP A 152 18.15 11.95 1.69
N GLY A 153 19.00 12.05 2.70
CA GLY A 153 20.02 13.10 2.81
C GLY A 153 19.58 14.37 3.52
N LEU A 154 18.37 14.38 4.13
CA LEU A 154 17.97 15.49 4.99
C LEU A 154 18.82 15.49 6.27
N LYS A 155 19.50 16.60 6.55
CA LYS A 155 20.27 16.78 7.79
C LYS A 155 19.41 17.32 8.93
N VAL A 156 18.33 18.00 8.61
CA VAL A 156 17.32 18.50 9.53
C VAL A 156 16.08 17.64 9.32
N VAL A 157 15.64 16.91 10.33
CA VAL A 157 14.48 16.03 10.24
C VAL A 157 13.37 16.37 11.24
N GLU A 158 13.69 17.09 12.30
CA GLU A 158 12.73 17.57 13.29
C GLU A 158 12.49 19.06 13.08
N PHE A 159 11.29 19.39 12.59
CA PHE A 159 10.90 20.75 12.25
C PHE A 159 10.07 21.40 13.35
N SER A 160 10.01 22.74 13.31
CA SER A 160 9.33 23.54 14.33
C SER A 160 8.02 24.12 13.82
N ASP A 161 7.06 24.34 14.73
CA ASP A 161 5.75 24.93 14.40
C ASP A 161 5.89 26.27 13.72
N GLY A 162 5.23 26.42 12.58
CA GLY A 162 5.21 27.65 11.81
C GLY A 162 6.56 28.10 11.20
N ALA A 163 7.65 27.37 11.43
CA ALA A 163 8.98 27.70 10.92
C ALA A 163 9.11 27.35 9.42
N ALA A 164 8.37 28.04 8.58
CA ALA A 164 8.36 27.80 7.14
C ALA A 164 8.14 29.13 6.39
N PHE A 165 8.83 29.27 5.25
CA PHE A 165 8.76 30.45 4.41
C PHE A 165 8.89 30.07 2.93
N ARG A 166 8.07 30.70 2.08
CA ARG A 166 8.20 30.62 0.63
C ARG A 166 8.70 31.94 0.11
N ASP A 167 9.87 31.92 -0.52
CA ASP A 167 10.36 33.07 -1.26
C ASP A 167 9.53 33.29 -2.53
N SER A 168 8.87 34.42 -2.63
CA SER A 168 8.01 34.77 -3.75
C SER A 168 8.79 35.06 -5.04
N GLN A 169 10.08 35.42 -4.95
CA GLN A 169 10.92 35.75 -6.10
C GLN A 169 11.51 34.50 -6.75
N THR A 170 12.03 33.58 -5.92
CA THR A 170 12.71 32.36 -6.40
C THR A 170 11.80 31.13 -6.40
N GLY A 171 10.66 31.17 -5.71
CA GLY A 171 9.82 30.02 -5.44
C GLY A 171 10.41 29.02 -4.45
N THR A 172 11.59 29.31 -3.89
CA THR A 172 12.25 28.42 -2.93
C THR A 172 11.47 28.32 -1.63
N LEU A 173 11.29 27.10 -1.14
CA LEU A 173 10.64 26.81 0.12
C LEU A 173 11.69 26.56 1.20
N PHE A 174 11.53 27.21 2.33
CA PHE A 174 12.42 27.07 3.49
C PHE A 174 11.66 26.49 4.66
N PHE A 175 12.23 25.49 5.33
CA PHE A 175 11.68 24.85 6.53
C PHE A 175 12.74 24.86 7.63
N GLY A 176 12.40 25.47 8.76
CA GLY A 176 13.27 25.57 9.95
C GLY A 176 13.01 24.42 10.93
N GLY A 177 14.06 23.91 11.50
CA GLY A 177 14.01 22.87 12.52
C GLY A 177 15.13 23.02 13.55
N ILE A 178 15.25 22.05 14.45
CA ILE A 178 16.12 22.12 15.65
C ILE A 178 17.58 22.38 15.26
N ASN A 179 18.05 21.78 14.15
CA ASN A 179 19.47 21.79 13.77
C ASN A 179 19.77 22.61 12.50
N GLY A 180 18.85 23.48 12.07
CA GLY A 180 19.07 24.28 10.88
C GLY A 180 17.86 24.49 10.00
N VAL A 181 18.10 24.78 8.72
CA VAL A 181 17.09 25.10 7.73
C VAL A 181 17.27 24.21 6.50
N VAL A 182 16.17 23.67 5.98
CA VAL A 182 16.13 22.99 4.67
C VAL A 182 15.55 23.94 3.64
N ALA A 183 16.23 24.06 2.50
CA ALA A 183 15.76 24.81 1.35
C ALA A 183 15.39 23.85 0.21
N ILE A 184 14.17 23.95 -0.32
CA ILE A 184 13.68 23.18 -1.46
C ILE A 184 13.47 24.13 -2.62
N ARG A 185 14.16 23.91 -3.73
CA ARG A 185 13.93 24.66 -4.96
C ARG A 185 12.76 24.07 -5.74
N ALA A 186 12.02 24.93 -6.43
CA ALA A 186 10.85 24.49 -7.22
C ALA A 186 11.21 23.47 -8.32
N ASP A 187 12.44 23.53 -8.82
CA ASP A 187 13.02 22.64 -9.84
C ASP A 187 13.74 21.40 -9.27
N GLY A 188 13.82 21.30 -7.95
CA GLY A 188 14.67 20.33 -7.24
C GLY A 188 14.10 18.92 -7.11
N ARG A 189 13.13 18.50 -7.91
CA ARG A 189 12.72 17.08 -7.97
C ARG A 189 13.81 16.27 -8.69
N PRO A 190 14.34 15.21 -8.09
CA PRO A 190 15.17 14.30 -8.86
C PRO A 190 14.31 13.70 -9.99
N GLU A 191 14.62 14.08 -11.23
CA GLU A 191 13.96 13.55 -12.45
C GLU A 191 14.22 12.05 -12.70
N GLN A 192 14.98 11.40 -11.86
CA GLN A 192 15.31 10.00 -12.07
C GLN A 192 14.15 9.12 -11.63
N LEU A 193 13.27 8.87 -12.59
CA LEU A 193 12.21 7.84 -12.55
C LEU A 193 12.85 6.43 -12.50
N TYR A 194 13.49 6.12 -11.40
CA TYR A 194 13.95 4.75 -11.16
C TYR A 194 12.78 3.92 -10.68
N MET A 195 12.38 2.95 -11.51
CA MET A 195 11.41 1.94 -11.17
C MET A 195 12.15 0.65 -10.80
N PRO A 196 12.30 0.35 -9.49
CA PRO A 196 13.03 -0.85 -9.06
C PRO A 196 12.41 -2.13 -9.63
N PRO A 197 13.23 -3.14 -9.97
CA PRO A 197 12.70 -4.42 -10.41
C PRO A 197 11.96 -5.15 -9.28
N VAL A 198 11.03 -6.03 -9.69
CA VAL A 198 10.37 -6.95 -8.77
C VAL A 198 11.24 -8.21 -8.63
N TYR A 199 11.49 -8.61 -7.40
CA TYR A 199 12.17 -9.84 -7.04
C TYR A 199 11.18 -10.80 -6.39
N PHE A 200 11.28 -12.09 -6.74
CA PHE A 200 10.61 -13.16 -6.03
C PHE A 200 11.55 -13.64 -4.91
N ASP A 201 11.11 -13.64 -3.65
CA ASP A 201 12.01 -13.86 -2.52
C ASP A 201 11.67 -15.07 -1.65
N LYS A 202 10.39 -15.32 -1.40
CA LYS A 202 9.94 -16.38 -0.49
C LYS A 202 8.93 -17.30 -1.14
N LEU A 203 9.01 -18.57 -0.75
CA LEU A 203 8.04 -19.60 -1.07
C LEU A 203 7.46 -20.13 0.24
N SER A 204 6.13 -20.25 0.30
CA SER A 204 5.49 -21.00 1.37
C SER A 204 4.74 -22.18 0.78
N ILE A 205 4.88 -23.37 1.36
CA ILE A 205 4.18 -24.59 0.97
C ILE A 205 3.41 -25.08 2.20
N PHE A 206 2.09 -25.21 2.11
CA PHE A 206 1.19 -25.54 3.22
C PHE A 206 1.38 -24.65 4.46
N GLY A 207 1.79 -23.38 4.27
CA GLY A 207 2.01 -22.42 5.34
C GLY A 207 3.43 -22.44 5.94
N GLU A 208 4.25 -23.42 5.61
CA GLU A 208 5.67 -23.46 6.00
C GLU A 208 6.52 -22.66 5.02
N GLN A 209 7.44 -21.85 5.53
CA GLN A 209 8.30 -21.00 4.70
C GLN A 209 9.56 -21.73 4.26
N TYR A 210 9.90 -21.58 2.99
CA TYR A 210 11.08 -22.13 2.35
C TYR A 210 11.86 -21.04 1.62
N ASN A 211 13.16 -21.26 1.46
CA ASN A 211 13.96 -20.42 0.58
C ASN A 211 13.61 -20.76 -0.87
N LEU A 212 13.11 -19.76 -1.61
CA LEU A 212 12.72 -19.93 -3.01
C LEU A 212 13.87 -20.52 -3.86
N GLY A 213 15.12 -20.11 -3.58
CA GLY A 213 16.31 -20.55 -4.31
C GLY A 213 16.53 -22.07 -4.31
N GLU A 214 16.07 -22.80 -3.29
CA GLU A 214 16.20 -24.26 -3.20
C GLU A 214 15.30 -25.00 -4.21
N PHE A 215 14.21 -24.35 -4.62
CA PHE A 215 13.24 -24.90 -5.56
C PHE A 215 13.42 -24.37 -6.99
N LEU A 216 14.32 -23.38 -7.18
CA LEU A 216 14.58 -22.79 -8.48
C LEU A 216 15.60 -23.60 -9.27
N THR A 217 15.27 -23.87 -10.52
CA THR A 217 16.22 -24.36 -11.50
C THR A 217 16.41 -23.30 -12.59
N ARG A 218 17.65 -22.86 -12.79
CA ARG A 218 17.96 -21.88 -13.84
C ARG A 218 18.11 -22.60 -15.17
N LYS A 219 17.20 -22.32 -16.10
CA LYS A 219 17.22 -22.86 -17.45
C LYS A 219 17.43 -21.71 -18.45
N LYS A 220 18.65 -21.54 -18.95
CA LYS A 220 19.09 -20.37 -19.75
C LYS A 220 18.93 -19.09 -18.92
N GLU A 221 18.07 -18.17 -19.36
CA GLU A 221 17.80 -16.90 -18.67
C GLU A 221 16.51 -16.90 -17.82
N THR A 222 15.81 -18.06 -17.77
CA THR A 222 14.52 -18.16 -17.06
C THR A 222 14.67 -19.01 -15.81
N GLU A 223 14.17 -18.51 -14.71
CA GLU A 223 14.07 -19.23 -13.44
C GLU A 223 12.77 -20.03 -13.41
N VAL A 224 12.87 -21.32 -13.09
CA VAL A 224 11.74 -22.25 -13.02
C VAL A 224 11.62 -22.78 -11.60
N LEU A 225 10.51 -22.48 -10.96
CA LEU A 225 10.10 -23.05 -9.67
C LEU A 225 9.52 -24.43 -9.89
N ASN A 226 10.19 -25.47 -9.35
CA ASN A 226 9.74 -26.84 -9.48
C ASN A 226 9.08 -27.29 -8.17
N LEU A 227 7.81 -27.68 -8.27
CA LEU A 227 7.00 -28.23 -7.19
C LEU A 227 6.61 -29.67 -7.49
N GLN A 228 6.48 -30.48 -6.45
CA GLN A 228 5.95 -31.84 -6.57
C GLN A 228 4.42 -31.80 -6.70
N TYR A 229 3.81 -32.89 -7.17
CA TYR A 229 2.36 -32.99 -7.37
C TYR A 229 1.53 -32.77 -6.11
N ASP A 230 2.10 -33.11 -4.95
CA ASP A 230 1.48 -32.94 -3.63
C ASP A 230 1.70 -31.54 -3.03
N GLN A 231 2.62 -30.74 -3.59
CA GLN A 231 2.88 -29.35 -3.19
C GLN A 231 1.96 -28.36 -3.92
N ASN A 232 0.67 -28.65 -3.97
CA ASN A 232 -0.33 -27.94 -4.77
C ASN A 232 -1.02 -26.77 -4.02
N PHE A 233 -0.63 -26.51 -2.77
CA PHE A 233 -0.99 -25.35 -1.99
C PHE A 233 0.27 -24.59 -1.63
N PHE A 234 0.48 -23.47 -2.30
CA PHE A 234 1.69 -22.68 -2.10
C PHE A 234 1.42 -21.19 -2.28
N SER A 235 2.29 -20.36 -1.70
CA SER A 235 2.32 -18.92 -1.93
C SER A 235 3.72 -18.48 -2.34
N VAL A 236 3.76 -17.49 -3.23
CA VAL A 236 4.99 -16.85 -3.67
C VAL A 236 4.94 -15.40 -3.25
N SER A 237 5.97 -14.95 -2.53
CA SER A 237 6.16 -13.55 -2.18
C SER A 237 7.06 -12.88 -3.21
N PHE A 238 6.76 -11.64 -3.48
CA PHE A 238 7.54 -10.78 -4.37
C PHE A 238 7.60 -9.37 -3.81
N ALA A 239 8.68 -8.67 -4.06
CA ALA A 239 8.84 -7.30 -3.60
C ALA A 239 9.57 -6.46 -4.66
N SER A 240 9.12 -5.22 -4.81
CA SER A 240 9.92 -4.15 -5.40
C SER A 240 10.71 -3.48 -4.28
N VAL A 241 12.02 -3.42 -4.40
CA VAL A 241 12.88 -2.80 -3.38
C VAL A 241 12.87 -1.29 -3.59
N ASP A 242 11.71 -0.67 -3.37
CA ASP A 242 11.54 0.78 -3.39
C ASP A 242 11.46 1.31 -1.96
N TYR A 243 12.62 1.65 -1.38
CA TYR A 243 12.71 2.19 -0.02
C TYR A 243 12.05 3.57 0.13
N LEU A 244 11.85 4.29 -0.97
CA LEU A 244 11.34 5.65 -0.96
C LEU A 244 9.82 5.71 -1.22
N ASN A 245 9.30 4.83 -2.08
CA ASN A 245 7.93 4.91 -2.57
C ASN A 245 7.14 3.59 -2.43
N GLY A 246 7.66 2.62 -1.70
CA GLY A 246 7.04 1.29 -1.58
C GLY A 246 5.57 1.30 -1.13
N ASN A 247 5.20 2.26 -0.26
CA ASN A 247 3.82 2.45 0.20
C ASN A 247 2.87 2.98 -0.89
N ASN A 248 3.40 3.46 -2.00
CA ASN A 248 2.63 4.02 -3.12
C ASN A 248 2.56 3.05 -4.32
N CYS A 249 2.94 1.78 -4.11
CA CYS A 249 2.92 0.74 -5.13
C CYS A 249 1.66 -0.12 -5.00
N THR A 250 0.97 -0.30 -6.12
CA THR A 250 -0.15 -1.24 -6.26
C THR A 250 0.29 -2.36 -7.15
N TYR A 251 0.29 -3.60 -6.64
CA TYR A 251 0.71 -4.78 -7.38
C TYR A 251 -0.42 -5.38 -8.18
N PHE A 252 -0.08 -5.91 -9.36
CA PHE A 252 -0.97 -6.68 -10.22
C PHE A 252 -0.28 -7.99 -10.57
N TYR A 253 -1.03 -9.07 -10.55
CA TYR A 253 -0.51 -10.37 -10.99
C TYR A 253 -1.45 -11.04 -12.00
N LYS A 254 -0.87 -11.96 -12.76
CA LYS A 254 -1.58 -12.86 -13.66
C LYS A 254 -0.87 -14.20 -13.69
N LEU A 255 -1.64 -15.30 -13.58
CA LEU A 255 -1.11 -16.66 -13.71
C LEU A 255 -1.52 -17.25 -15.07
N LYS A 256 -0.64 -17.14 -16.05
CA LYS A 256 -0.83 -17.81 -17.35
C LYS A 256 -0.89 -19.33 -17.17
N GLY A 257 -1.77 -19.98 -17.88
CA GLY A 257 -2.10 -21.40 -17.71
C GLY A 257 -3.32 -21.65 -16.83
N LEU A 258 -3.72 -20.64 -16.00
CA LEU A 258 -4.96 -20.67 -15.22
C LEU A 258 -5.93 -19.57 -15.68
N SER A 259 -5.45 -18.33 -15.82
CA SER A 259 -6.26 -17.18 -16.26
C SER A 259 -5.39 -16.17 -16.99
N ASP A 260 -5.97 -15.53 -18.02
CA ASP A 260 -5.31 -14.44 -18.78
C ASP A 260 -5.67 -13.04 -18.28
N GLN A 261 -6.41 -12.93 -17.17
CA GLN A 261 -6.79 -11.63 -16.60
C GLN A 261 -5.80 -11.16 -15.53
N TRP A 262 -5.53 -9.85 -15.52
CA TRP A 262 -4.78 -9.22 -14.45
C TRP A 262 -5.65 -9.05 -13.21
N VAL A 263 -5.14 -9.48 -12.07
CA VAL A 263 -5.78 -9.33 -10.76
C VAL A 263 -5.08 -8.22 -10.00
N ASN A 264 -5.85 -7.29 -9.46
CA ASN A 264 -5.31 -6.24 -8.58
C ASN A 264 -5.09 -6.84 -7.18
N ASN A 265 -3.86 -6.80 -6.71
CA ASN A 265 -3.42 -7.33 -5.40
C ASN A 265 -3.27 -6.22 -4.34
N GLY A 266 -3.57 -4.97 -4.68
CA GLY A 266 -3.37 -3.83 -3.77
C GLY A 266 -1.90 -3.65 -3.39
N SER A 267 -1.64 -3.43 -2.11
CA SER A 267 -0.28 -3.33 -1.54
C SER A 267 0.33 -4.68 -1.13
N GLU A 268 -0.42 -5.78 -1.28
CA GLU A 268 0.02 -7.10 -0.87
C GLU A 268 1.17 -7.60 -1.77
N SER A 269 2.27 -8.00 -1.14
CA SER A 269 3.50 -8.45 -1.79
C SER A 269 3.60 -9.97 -1.92
N GLY A 270 2.47 -10.68 -2.06
CA GLY A 270 2.43 -12.12 -2.20
C GLY A 270 1.10 -12.62 -2.74
N VAL A 271 1.13 -13.77 -3.40
CA VAL A 271 -0.05 -14.45 -3.93
C VAL A 271 -0.06 -15.90 -3.52
N SER A 272 -1.25 -16.41 -3.20
CA SER A 272 -1.45 -17.80 -2.76
C SER A 272 -2.27 -18.54 -3.80
N PHE A 273 -1.86 -19.76 -4.09
CA PHE A 273 -2.53 -20.67 -5.01
C PHE A 273 -2.92 -21.95 -4.30
N THR A 274 -4.14 -22.42 -4.54
CA THR A 274 -4.69 -23.58 -3.86
C THR A 274 -5.17 -24.60 -4.88
N ASN A 275 -4.96 -25.89 -4.59
CA ASN A 275 -5.42 -27.01 -5.40
C ASN A 275 -5.02 -26.89 -6.89
N MET A 276 -3.75 -26.54 -7.12
CA MET A 276 -3.21 -26.40 -8.46
C MET A 276 -3.02 -27.78 -9.09
N ALA A 277 -3.47 -27.93 -10.35
CA ALA A 277 -3.24 -29.15 -11.10
C ALA A 277 -1.78 -29.29 -11.55
N PRO A 278 -1.29 -30.50 -11.79
CA PRO A 278 -0.02 -30.70 -12.47
C PRO A 278 0.05 -29.96 -13.81
N GLY A 279 1.19 -29.33 -14.08
CA GLY A 279 1.35 -28.55 -15.31
C GLY A 279 2.37 -27.45 -15.22
N GLU A 280 2.46 -26.64 -16.26
CA GLU A 280 3.36 -25.49 -16.33
C GLU A 280 2.55 -24.20 -16.35
N TYR A 281 2.88 -23.30 -15.43
CA TYR A 281 2.23 -21.99 -15.26
C TYR A 281 3.29 -20.90 -15.31
N THR A 282 2.88 -19.68 -15.67
CA THR A 282 3.78 -18.52 -15.60
C THR A 282 3.11 -17.43 -14.78
N LEU A 283 3.66 -17.17 -13.59
CA LEU A 283 3.28 -16.04 -12.77
C LEU A 283 3.92 -14.77 -13.34
N LEU A 284 3.08 -13.82 -13.74
CA LEU A 284 3.47 -12.50 -14.20
C LEU A 284 3.11 -11.50 -13.11
N VAL A 285 4.03 -10.61 -12.76
CA VAL A 285 3.83 -9.57 -11.75
C VAL A 285 4.29 -8.24 -12.35
N LYS A 286 3.51 -7.20 -12.12
CA LYS A 286 3.88 -5.80 -12.34
C LYS A 286 3.34 -4.96 -11.18
N TYR A 287 3.86 -3.75 -11.03
CA TYR A 287 3.27 -2.79 -10.11
C TYR A 287 3.05 -1.44 -10.80
N TYR A 288 2.07 -0.71 -10.29
CA TYR A 288 1.83 0.68 -10.62
C TYR A 288 2.30 1.55 -9.45
N ASN A 289 3.11 2.55 -9.74
CA ASN A 289 3.56 3.53 -8.76
C ASN A 289 2.77 4.83 -8.94
N SER A 290 1.96 5.17 -7.94
CA SER A 290 1.06 6.34 -8.00
C SER A 290 1.82 7.68 -7.93
N VAL A 291 3.03 7.71 -7.37
CA VAL A 291 3.87 8.92 -7.34
C VAL A 291 4.37 9.29 -8.73
N PHE A 292 4.76 8.29 -9.50
CA PHE A 292 5.28 8.49 -10.86
C PHE A 292 4.22 8.39 -11.93
N ASP A 293 3.00 7.94 -11.57
CA ASP A 293 1.91 7.66 -12.51
C ASP A 293 2.38 6.70 -13.62
N LYS A 294 3.06 5.62 -13.23
CA LYS A 294 3.72 4.73 -14.16
C LYS A 294 3.63 3.28 -13.71
N GLU A 295 3.48 2.38 -14.69
CA GLU A 295 3.61 0.94 -14.49
C GLU A 295 5.06 0.50 -14.65
N SER A 296 5.46 -0.52 -13.86
CA SER A 296 6.74 -1.20 -14.00
C SER A 296 6.77 -2.09 -15.24
N ASP A 297 7.95 -2.60 -15.57
CA ASP A 297 8.07 -3.76 -16.46
C ASP A 297 7.35 -4.98 -15.86
N VAL A 298 7.04 -5.96 -16.72
CA VAL A 298 6.42 -7.22 -16.30
C VAL A 298 7.50 -8.24 -15.96
N TYR A 299 7.47 -8.75 -14.75
CA TYR A 299 8.39 -9.77 -14.25
C TYR A 299 7.71 -11.13 -14.26
N SER A 300 8.44 -12.20 -14.55
CA SER A 300 7.88 -13.52 -14.73
C SER A 300 8.63 -14.58 -13.92
N LEU A 301 7.87 -15.51 -13.32
CA LEU A 301 8.36 -16.72 -12.69
C LEU A 301 7.61 -17.91 -13.30
N VAL A 302 8.34 -18.85 -13.89
CA VAL A 302 7.76 -20.09 -14.39
C VAL A 302 7.58 -21.06 -13.23
N ILE A 303 6.40 -21.64 -13.07
CA ILE A 303 6.05 -22.59 -12.02
C ILE A 303 5.69 -23.91 -12.68
N ARG A 304 6.39 -24.98 -12.35
CA ARG A 304 6.14 -26.31 -12.85
C ARG A 304 5.73 -27.21 -11.69
N ILE A 305 4.52 -27.76 -11.77
CA ILE A 305 4.01 -28.76 -10.82
C ILE A 305 4.11 -30.13 -11.51
N GLY A 306 4.87 -31.03 -10.89
CA GLY A 306 5.12 -32.36 -11.41
C GLY A 306 3.87 -33.23 -11.49
N ASP A 307 3.89 -34.21 -12.39
CA ASP A 307 2.82 -35.21 -12.49
C ASP A 307 2.89 -36.19 -11.31
N PRO A 308 1.76 -36.69 -10.81
CA PRO A 308 1.74 -37.74 -9.79
C PRO A 308 2.33 -39.03 -10.37
N TRP A 309 3.09 -39.77 -9.52
CA TRP A 309 3.75 -41.02 -9.91
C TRP A 309 2.79 -42.06 -10.50
N TYR A 310 1.54 -42.07 -10.05
CA TYR A 310 0.50 -42.99 -10.54
C TYR A 310 -0.04 -42.64 -11.93
N ALA A 311 0.21 -41.44 -12.43
CA ALA A 311 -0.12 -41.00 -13.81
C ALA A 311 1.08 -41.09 -14.77
N SER A 312 2.21 -41.66 -14.34
CA SER A 312 3.38 -41.86 -15.18
C SER A 312 3.21 -43.02 -16.15
N TRP A 313 3.90 -43.01 -17.29
CA TRP A 313 3.81 -44.02 -18.32
C TRP A 313 4.11 -45.45 -17.78
N TRP A 314 5.07 -45.60 -16.87
CA TRP A 314 5.40 -46.87 -16.23
C TRP A 314 4.31 -47.37 -15.29
N ALA A 315 3.56 -46.47 -14.62
CA ALA A 315 2.41 -46.84 -13.79
C ALA A 315 1.31 -47.47 -14.64
N TYR A 316 1.03 -46.94 -15.83
CA TYR A 316 0.08 -47.54 -16.75
C TYR A 316 0.51 -48.94 -17.23
N LEU A 317 1.82 -49.18 -17.39
CA LEU A 317 2.32 -50.53 -17.69
C LEU A 317 2.05 -51.51 -16.53
N ILE A 318 2.26 -51.05 -15.28
CA ILE A 318 1.98 -51.86 -14.07
C ILE A 318 0.47 -52.15 -14.00
N TYR A 319 -0.39 -51.16 -14.25
CA TYR A 319 -1.84 -51.34 -14.27
C TYR A 319 -2.27 -52.35 -15.34
N ALA A 320 -1.73 -52.26 -16.53
CA ALA A 320 -2.01 -53.23 -17.60
C ALA A 320 -1.56 -54.63 -17.21
N LEU A 321 -0.37 -54.79 -16.61
CA LEU A 321 0.13 -56.08 -16.15
C LEU A 321 -0.74 -56.69 -15.04
N CYS A 322 -1.14 -55.86 -14.06
CA CYS A 322 -2.09 -56.27 -13.00
C CYS A 322 -3.42 -56.73 -13.56
N LEU A 323 -3.96 -56.04 -14.57
CA LEU A 323 -5.21 -56.38 -15.22
C LEU A 323 -5.12 -57.72 -15.99
N LEU A 324 -4.00 -57.96 -16.68
CA LEU A 324 -3.72 -59.22 -17.36
C LEU A 324 -3.59 -60.38 -16.38
N LEU A 325 -2.88 -60.20 -15.23
CA LEU A 325 -2.79 -61.18 -14.16
C LEU A 325 -4.14 -61.52 -13.57
N LEU A 326 -4.97 -60.49 -13.32
CA LEU A 326 -6.33 -60.67 -12.79
C LEU A 326 -7.16 -61.48 -13.79
N ALA A 327 -7.11 -61.15 -15.07
CA ALA A 327 -7.80 -61.89 -16.12
C ALA A 327 -7.35 -63.34 -16.20
N ALA A 328 -6.04 -63.62 -16.13
CA ALA A 328 -5.48 -64.95 -16.13
C ALA A 328 -5.96 -65.77 -14.88
N LEU A 329 -6.01 -65.16 -13.72
CA LEU A 329 -6.50 -65.78 -12.48
C LEU A 329 -8.02 -66.10 -12.58
N LEU A 330 -8.83 -65.22 -13.18
CA LEU A 330 -10.24 -65.44 -13.42
C LEU A 330 -10.48 -66.61 -14.39
N ILE A 331 -9.74 -66.61 -15.50
CA ILE A 331 -9.79 -67.71 -16.47
C ILE A 331 -9.35 -69.04 -15.85
N ARG A 332 -8.27 -69.04 -15.07
CA ARG A 332 -7.81 -70.24 -14.34
C ARG A 332 -8.87 -70.72 -13.34
N SER A 333 -9.46 -69.81 -12.60
CA SER A 333 -10.56 -70.10 -11.62
C SER A 333 -11.78 -70.69 -12.36
N PHE A 334 -12.16 -70.14 -13.49
CA PHE A 334 -13.24 -70.63 -14.31
C PHE A 334 -12.96 -72.05 -14.82
N ILE A 335 -11.77 -72.29 -15.38
CA ILE A 335 -11.36 -73.62 -15.87
C ILE A 335 -11.37 -74.62 -14.71
N LEU A 336 -10.85 -74.31 -13.54
CA LEU A 336 -10.84 -75.19 -12.38
C LEU A 336 -12.27 -75.51 -11.90
N ARG A 337 -13.17 -74.51 -11.86
CA ARG A 337 -14.58 -74.72 -11.49
C ARG A 337 -15.28 -75.60 -12.54
N SER A 338 -15.03 -75.39 -13.82
CA SER A 338 -15.60 -76.19 -14.90
C SER A 338 -15.13 -77.63 -14.81
N LYS A 339 -13.79 -77.88 -14.57
CA LYS A 339 -13.25 -79.21 -14.39
C LYS A 339 -13.84 -79.96 -13.16
N ARG A 340 -14.01 -79.25 -12.04
CA ARG A 340 -14.65 -79.81 -10.85
C ARG A 340 -16.10 -80.23 -11.10
N LYS A 341 -16.90 -79.35 -11.75
CA LYS A 341 -18.29 -79.70 -12.11
C LYS A 341 -18.38 -80.88 -13.05
N LYS A 342 -17.44 -81.00 -14.03
CA LYS A 342 -17.39 -82.12 -14.93
C LYS A 342 -17.03 -83.42 -14.22
N GLN A 343 -16.13 -83.34 -13.23
CA GLN A 343 -15.73 -84.52 -12.40
C GLN A 343 -16.84 -84.93 -11.44
N GLU A 344 -17.57 -84.00 -10.87
CA GLU A 344 -18.79 -84.29 -10.06
C GLU A 344 -19.83 -84.97 -10.87
N LEU A 345 -20.10 -84.53 -12.09
CA LEU A 345 -21.07 -85.13 -13.01
C LEU A 345 -20.65 -86.54 -13.42
N LEU A 346 -19.40 -86.80 -13.70
CA LEU A 346 -18.85 -88.14 -14.00
C LEU A 346 -18.99 -89.07 -12.82
N ASN A 347 -18.67 -88.62 -11.59
CA ASN A 347 -18.85 -89.39 -10.37
C ASN A 347 -20.34 -89.70 -10.03
N GLU A 348 -21.24 -88.79 -10.44
CA GLU A 348 -22.71 -89.05 -10.31
C GLU A 348 -23.19 -90.11 -11.29
N ILE A 349 -22.68 -90.11 -12.52
CA ILE A 349 -22.96 -91.12 -13.55
C ILE A 349 -22.45 -92.48 -13.13
N GLU A 350 -21.20 -92.55 -12.60
CA GLU A 350 -20.64 -93.83 -12.08
C GLU A 350 -21.43 -94.40 -10.86
N LYS A 351 -21.98 -93.56 -10.04
CA LYS A 351 -22.81 -94.02 -8.90
C LYS A 351 -24.23 -94.51 -9.30
N ARG A 352 -24.67 -94.22 -10.51
CA ARG A 352 -26.00 -94.65 -11.01
C ARG A 352 -25.95 -95.95 -11.87
N HIS A 353 -24.76 -96.46 -12.17
CA HIS A 353 -24.50 -97.76 -12.76
C HIS A 353 -24.03 -98.75 -11.67
#